data_4ee9f54ea0d089b978801ab21ae9b934
#
_entry.id   4ee9f54ea0d089b978801ab21ae9b934
#
_cell.length_a   1.000
_cell.length_b   1.000
_cell.length_c   1.000
_cell.angle_alpha   90.00
_cell.angle_beta   90.00
_cell.angle_gamma   90.00
#
_symmetry.space_group_name_H-M   'P 1'
#
loop_
_entity.id
_entity.type
_entity.pdbx_description
1 polymer ?
#
loop_
_entity_poly.entity_id
_entity_poly.type
_entity_poly.pdbx_seq_one_letter_code
_entity_poly.pdbx_strand_id
1 'polypeptide(L)'
;ACLLDLTTGEKLDFVKGDQVSVDVEADAASYHWLRTRPPNSVMLCHNYPGQSYFSMNDIFVFMHYDAVRTMSIVTNQGKVWTISKTAEFDFAAAKESMSRAIAKSSGNKDRAIEIFLKECYNYGVERSE
;
A
#
# COMPACT_ATOMS: atom_id res chain seq x y z
N ALA A 1 2.40 9.33 9.05
CA ALA A 1 1.58 8.23 8.55
C ALA A 1 0.53 7.83 9.58
N CYS A 2 -0.57 7.29 9.13
CA CYS A 2 -1.62 6.81 10.03
C CYS A 2 -2.34 5.59 9.45
N LEU A 3 -2.93 4.84 10.37
CA LEU A 3 -3.90 3.80 10.05
C LEU A 3 -5.28 4.30 10.45
N LEU A 4 -6.25 4.08 9.60
CA LEU A 4 -7.64 4.46 9.86
C LEU A 4 -8.51 3.20 9.77
N ASP A 5 -9.28 2.94 10.83
CA ASP A 5 -10.26 1.86 10.79
C ASP A 5 -11.51 2.35 10.06
N LEU A 6 -11.78 1.77 8.90
CA LEU A 6 -12.89 2.19 8.04
C LEU A 6 -14.26 1.83 8.61
N THR A 7 -14.31 0.92 9.57
CA THR A 7 -15.55 0.49 10.22
C THR A 7 -15.89 1.37 11.42
N THR A 8 -14.90 1.66 12.26
CA THR A 8 -15.11 2.35 13.54
C THR A 8 -14.76 3.83 13.50
N GLY A 9 -13.95 4.25 12.53
CA GLY A 9 -13.41 5.61 12.46
C GLY A 9 -12.22 5.85 13.38
N GLU A 10 -11.76 4.83 14.11
CA GLU A 10 -10.57 4.95 14.93
C GLU A 10 -9.34 5.24 14.08
N LYS A 11 -8.45 6.07 14.61
CA LYS A 11 -7.21 6.47 13.93
C LYS A 11 -6.04 6.18 14.81
N LEU A 12 -4.99 5.60 14.24
CA LEU A 12 -3.71 5.39 14.89
C LEU A 12 -2.63 6.13 14.11
N ASP A 13 -2.07 7.18 14.70
CA ASP A 13 -0.88 7.83 14.16
C ASP A 13 0.34 7.04 14.61
N PHE A 14 1.29 6.82 13.72
CA PHE A 14 2.51 6.13 14.06
C PHE A 14 3.74 6.87 13.57
N VAL A 15 4.86 6.57 14.22
CA VAL A 15 6.11 7.25 13.96
C VAL A 15 6.53 7.01 12.51
N LYS A 16 6.89 8.08 11.83
CA LYS A 16 7.46 8.00 10.50
C LYS A 16 8.80 7.30 10.58
N GLY A 17 9.06 6.41 9.64
CA GLY A 17 10.40 5.96 9.38
C GLY A 17 11.24 7.14 8.88
N ASP A 18 12.17 6.90 7.99
CA ASP A 18 12.86 8.01 7.35
C ASP A 18 11.89 8.75 6.41
N GLN A 19 12.40 9.76 5.71
CA GLN A 19 11.56 10.61 4.87
C GLN A 19 11.01 9.91 3.62
N VAL A 20 11.51 8.73 3.28
CA VAL A 20 11.21 8.05 2.02
C VAL A 20 10.41 6.79 2.22
N SER A 21 10.42 6.22 3.41
CA SER A 21 9.70 5.01 3.72
C SER A 21 9.14 5.03 5.13
N VAL A 22 8.06 4.28 5.31
CA VAL A 22 7.45 4.07 6.62
C VAL A 22 7.48 2.58 6.88
N ASP A 23 8.16 2.17 7.93
CA ASP A 23 8.22 0.78 8.33
C ASP A 23 7.14 0.50 9.36
N VAL A 24 5.98 0.05 8.88
CA VAL A 24 4.82 -0.24 9.73
C VAL A 24 5.14 -1.37 10.72
N GLU A 25 6.00 -2.29 10.31
CA GLU A 25 6.34 -3.44 11.14
C GLU A 25 7.28 -3.07 12.29
N ALA A 26 8.03 -1.97 12.16
CA ALA A 26 8.88 -1.46 13.23
C ALA A 26 8.09 -0.78 14.34
N ASP A 27 6.85 -0.36 14.07
CA ASP A 27 5.97 0.23 15.08
C ASP A 27 5.06 -0.85 15.66
N ALA A 28 5.25 -1.17 16.93
CA ALA A 28 4.54 -2.28 17.57
C ALA A 28 3.02 -2.11 17.56
N ALA A 29 2.52 -0.89 17.73
CA ALA A 29 1.09 -0.62 17.73
C ALA A 29 0.50 -0.80 16.33
N SER A 30 1.19 -0.31 15.31
CA SER A 30 0.76 -0.46 13.91
C SER A 30 0.76 -1.92 13.49
N TYR A 31 1.80 -2.66 13.85
CA TYR A 31 1.90 -4.09 13.57
C TYR A 31 0.73 -4.85 14.21
N HIS A 32 0.42 -4.52 15.48
CA HIS A 32 -0.70 -5.13 16.18
C HIS A 32 -2.04 -4.84 15.49
N TRP A 33 -2.27 -3.60 15.06
CA TRP A 33 -3.47 -3.23 14.30
C TRP A 33 -3.61 -4.07 13.04
N LEU A 34 -2.54 -4.17 12.26
CA LEU A 34 -2.58 -4.91 10.98
C LEU A 34 -2.85 -6.39 11.17
N ARG A 35 -2.42 -6.95 12.29
CA ARG A 35 -2.60 -8.39 12.57
C ARG A 35 -3.94 -8.72 13.20
N THR A 36 -4.58 -7.77 13.86
CA THR A 36 -5.77 -8.06 14.67
C THR A 36 -7.07 -7.51 14.10
N ARG A 37 -7.00 -6.55 13.18
CA ARG A 37 -8.20 -5.99 12.56
C ARG A 37 -8.75 -6.94 11.50
N PRO A 38 -10.09 -6.94 11.30
CA PRO A 38 -10.70 -7.80 10.28
C PRO A 38 -10.18 -7.48 8.86
N PRO A 39 -10.31 -8.42 7.93
CA PRO A 39 -9.94 -8.15 6.53
C PRO A 39 -10.67 -6.93 5.98
N ASN A 40 -9.96 -6.15 5.16
CA ASN A 40 -10.50 -5.00 4.44
C ASN A 40 -11.09 -3.91 5.34
N SER A 41 -10.56 -3.76 6.55
CA SER A 41 -11.08 -2.77 7.51
C SER A 41 -10.17 -1.56 7.73
N VAL A 42 -8.97 -1.56 7.17
CA VAL A 42 -7.96 -0.54 7.47
C VAL A 42 -7.52 0.20 6.22
N MET A 43 -7.38 1.51 6.35
CA MET A 43 -6.75 2.37 5.35
C MET A 43 -5.41 2.85 5.90
N LEU A 44 -4.37 2.70 5.12
CA LEU A 44 -3.04 3.22 5.44
C LEU A 44 -2.82 4.50 4.65
N CYS A 45 -2.51 5.60 5.34
CA CYS A 45 -2.28 6.89 4.72
C CYS A 45 -0.91 7.41 5.13
N HIS A 46 -0.17 7.97 4.19
CA HIS A 46 1.05 8.68 4.55
C HIS A 46 1.41 9.74 3.51
N ASN A 47 2.25 10.67 3.94
CA ASN A 47 2.78 11.73 3.10
C ASN A 47 4.17 11.35 2.63
N TYR A 48 4.46 11.62 1.37
CA TYR A 48 5.82 11.55 0.86
C TYR A 48 6.35 12.95 0.58
N PRO A 49 7.60 13.23 0.92
CA PRO A 49 8.24 14.45 0.47
C PRO A 49 8.46 14.37 -1.05
N GLY A 50 8.26 15.49 -1.74
CA GLY A 50 8.43 15.53 -3.19
C GLY A 50 7.30 14.86 -3.95
N GLN A 51 7.65 14.15 -5.01
CA GLN A 51 6.71 13.52 -5.94
C GLN A 51 6.81 12.00 -5.96
N SER A 52 7.29 11.41 -4.87
CA SER A 52 7.46 9.97 -4.81
C SER A 52 6.14 9.23 -4.93
N TYR A 53 6.13 8.16 -5.69
CA TYR A 53 5.00 7.26 -5.85
C TYR A 53 5.05 6.18 -4.76
N PHE A 54 4.24 5.14 -4.85
CA PHE A 54 4.28 4.02 -3.91
C PHE A 54 5.67 3.36 -3.93
N SER A 55 6.16 3.02 -2.74
CA SER A 55 7.40 2.25 -2.62
C SER A 55 7.11 0.75 -2.70
N MET A 56 8.15 -0.04 -2.90
CA MET A 56 8.00 -1.50 -2.87
C MET A 56 7.51 -1.98 -1.51
N ASN A 57 7.96 -1.35 -0.42
CA ASN A 57 7.48 -1.68 0.92
C ASN A 57 5.99 -1.37 1.09
N ASP A 58 5.51 -0.26 0.53
CA ASP A 58 4.08 0.06 0.54
C ASP A 58 3.27 -1.04 -0.12
N ILE A 59 3.70 -1.46 -1.29
CA ILE A 59 3.00 -2.50 -2.05
C ILE A 59 3.04 -3.83 -1.30
N PHE A 60 4.17 -4.15 -0.67
CA PHE A 60 4.29 -5.35 0.16
C PHE A 60 3.27 -5.34 1.30
N VAL A 61 3.20 -4.26 2.05
CA VAL A 61 2.24 -4.11 3.16
C VAL A 61 0.81 -4.23 2.65
N PHE A 62 0.51 -3.54 1.55
CA PHE A 62 -0.82 -3.59 0.95
C PHE A 62 -1.23 -5.01 0.57
N MET A 63 -0.32 -5.76 -0.04
CA MET A 63 -0.62 -7.12 -0.51
C MET A 63 -0.74 -8.13 0.62
N HIS A 64 0.17 -8.07 1.60
CA HIS A 64 0.34 -9.14 2.57
C HIS A 64 -0.52 -9.03 3.81
N TYR A 65 -1.04 -7.86 4.13
CA TYR A 65 -1.91 -7.69 5.29
C TYR A 65 -3.38 -7.63 4.85
N ASP A 66 -4.12 -8.66 5.17
CA ASP A 66 -5.54 -8.77 4.81
C ASP A 66 -6.38 -7.62 5.37
N ALA A 67 -5.98 -7.07 6.50
CA ALA A 67 -6.67 -5.94 7.11
C ALA A 67 -6.62 -4.68 6.25
N VAL A 68 -5.56 -4.49 5.45
CA VAL A 68 -5.40 -3.30 4.63
C VAL A 68 -6.28 -3.40 3.38
N ARG A 69 -7.30 -2.57 3.32
CA ARG A 69 -8.15 -2.43 2.15
C ARG A 69 -7.62 -1.40 1.18
N THR A 70 -7.19 -0.27 1.72
CA THR A 70 -6.83 0.91 0.92
C THR A 70 -5.51 1.48 1.41
N MET A 71 -4.69 1.91 0.48
CA MET A 71 -3.48 2.66 0.76
C MET A 71 -3.51 3.95 -0.03
N SER A 72 -3.23 5.07 0.64
CA SER A 72 -3.24 6.39 0.02
C SER A 72 -1.95 7.12 0.35
N ILE A 73 -1.38 7.80 -0.64
CA ILE A 73 -0.25 8.69 -0.43
C ILE A 73 -0.58 10.08 -0.93
N VAL A 74 -0.08 11.08 -0.21
CA VAL A 74 -0.20 12.48 -0.57
C VAL A 74 1.19 13.05 -0.77
N THR A 75 1.42 13.65 -1.93
CA THR A 75 2.73 14.27 -2.24
C THR A 75 2.76 15.72 -1.76
N ASN A 76 3.96 16.30 -1.72
CA ASN A 76 4.14 17.72 -1.39
C ASN A 76 3.42 18.67 -2.36
N GLN A 77 3.09 18.20 -3.54
CA GLN A 77 2.36 19.00 -4.53
C GLN A 77 0.84 18.83 -4.44
N GLY A 78 0.37 18.13 -3.40
CA GLY A 78 -1.05 17.92 -3.20
C GLY A 78 -1.66 16.81 -4.05
N LYS A 79 -0.87 16.06 -4.79
CA LYS A 79 -1.37 14.89 -5.51
C LYS A 79 -1.70 13.78 -4.52
N VAL A 80 -2.81 13.11 -4.76
CA VAL A 80 -3.24 11.96 -3.96
C VAL A 80 -3.33 10.75 -4.87
N TRP A 81 -2.59 9.69 -4.53
CA TRP A 81 -2.69 8.41 -5.21
C TRP A 81 -3.24 7.38 -4.24
N THR A 82 -4.20 6.60 -4.71
CA THR A 82 -4.90 5.61 -3.89
C THR A 82 -5.00 4.29 -4.62
N ILE A 83 -4.75 3.20 -3.90
CA ILE A 83 -5.02 1.84 -4.36
C ILE A 83 -5.92 1.15 -3.35
N SER A 84 -6.86 0.35 -3.84
CA SER A 84 -7.83 -0.36 -2.99
C SER A 84 -8.07 -1.76 -3.50
N LYS A 85 -8.20 -2.70 -2.57
CA LYS A 85 -8.64 -4.06 -2.88
C LYS A 85 -10.14 -4.06 -3.12
N THR A 86 -10.55 -4.75 -4.18
CA THR A 86 -11.97 -5.03 -4.43
C THR A 86 -12.34 -6.39 -3.83
N ALA A 87 -13.60 -6.76 -3.92
CA ALA A 87 -14.06 -8.09 -3.52
C ALA A 87 -13.39 -9.22 -4.33
N GLU A 88 -12.79 -8.87 -5.45
CA GLU A 88 -12.15 -9.83 -6.37
C GLU A 88 -10.64 -9.92 -6.18
N PHE A 89 -10.09 -9.30 -5.12
CA PHE A 89 -8.66 -9.33 -4.89
C PHE A 89 -8.13 -10.75 -4.78
N ASP A 90 -7.14 -11.05 -5.60
CA ASP A 90 -6.48 -12.36 -5.66
C ASP A 90 -5.01 -12.18 -5.35
N PHE A 91 -4.60 -12.59 -4.14
CA PHE A 91 -3.22 -12.45 -3.69
C PHE A 91 -2.24 -13.22 -4.58
N ALA A 92 -2.58 -14.44 -4.97
CA ALA A 92 -1.70 -15.27 -5.80
C ALA A 92 -1.49 -14.63 -7.17
N ALA A 93 -2.55 -14.09 -7.78
CA ALA A 93 -2.45 -13.40 -9.06
C ALA A 93 -1.64 -12.10 -8.93
N ALA A 94 -1.83 -11.35 -7.85
CA ALA A 94 -1.07 -10.14 -7.59
C ALA A 94 0.42 -10.45 -7.41
N LYS A 95 0.74 -11.47 -6.64
CA LYS A 95 2.12 -11.91 -6.41
C LYS A 95 2.80 -12.33 -7.72
N GLU A 96 2.11 -13.05 -8.56
CA GLU A 96 2.62 -13.45 -9.87
C GLU A 96 2.84 -12.25 -10.78
N SER A 97 1.89 -11.31 -10.79
CA SER A 97 2.00 -10.08 -11.55
C SER A 97 3.22 -9.25 -11.12
N MET A 98 3.47 -9.16 -9.80
CA MET A 98 4.66 -8.46 -9.29
C MET A 98 5.95 -9.17 -9.71
N SER A 99 5.98 -10.50 -9.67
CA SER A 99 7.16 -11.26 -10.11
C SER A 99 7.48 -10.98 -11.58
N ARG A 100 6.47 -10.95 -12.43
CA ARG A 100 6.65 -10.60 -13.85
C ARG A 100 7.11 -9.15 -14.03
N ALA A 101 6.56 -8.23 -13.24
CA ALA A 101 6.94 -6.82 -13.31
C ALA A 101 8.41 -6.62 -12.92
N ILE A 102 8.85 -7.29 -11.87
CA ILE A 102 10.25 -7.25 -11.44
C ILE A 102 11.17 -7.77 -12.55
N ALA A 103 10.81 -8.88 -13.15
CA ALA A 103 11.60 -9.46 -14.25
C ALA A 103 11.70 -8.50 -15.45
N LYS A 104 10.58 -7.88 -15.83
CA LYS A 104 10.54 -6.93 -16.95
C LYS A 104 11.29 -5.63 -16.67
N SER A 105 11.41 -5.24 -15.41
CA SER A 105 12.05 -3.99 -15.02
C SER A 105 13.56 -4.08 -14.89
N SER A 106 14.13 -5.26 -15.01
CA SER A 106 15.57 -5.50 -14.83
C SER A 106 16.10 -5.00 -13.48
N GLY A 107 15.29 -5.16 -12.43
CA GLY A 107 15.66 -4.77 -11.07
C GLY A 107 15.37 -3.32 -10.71
N ASN A 108 14.78 -2.53 -11.61
CA ASN A 108 14.35 -1.18 -11.30
C ASN A 108 13.02 -1.23 -10.54
N LYS A 109 13.06 -0.93 -9.25
CA LYS A 109 11.88 -1.03 -8.37
C LYS A 109 10.74 -0.11 -8.78
N ASP A 110 11.05 1.13 -9.15
CA ASP A 110 10.03 2.10 -9.54
C ASP A 110 9.32 1.65 -10.82
N ARG A 111 10.09 1.14 -11.76
CA ARG A 111 9.56 0.61 -13.01
C ARG A 111 8.68 -0.63 -12.75
N ALA A 112 9.11 -1.50 -11.84
CA ALA A 112 8.33 -2.67 -11.46
C ALA A 112 6.97 -2.27 -10.87
N ILE A 113 6.94 -1.28 -10.02
CA ILE A 113 5.70 -0.77 -9.43
C ILE A 113 4.77 -0.20 -10.49
N GLU A 114 5.30 0.58 -11.44
CA GLU A 114 4.51 1.11 -12.56
C GLU A 114 3.86 -0.02 -13.36
N ILE A 115 4.65 -1.03 -13.73
CA ILE A 115 4.15 -2.18 -14.50
C ILE A 115 3.08 -2.92 -13.69
N PHE A 116 3.35 -3.17 -12.43
CA PHE A 116 2.44 -3.87 -11.53
C PHE A 116 1.09 -3.13 -11.42
N LEU A 117 1.11 -1.84 -11.16
CA LEU A 117 -0.11 -1.06 -10.98
C LEU A 117 -0.87 -0.83 -12.29
N LYS A 118 -0.19 -0.88 -13.42
CA LYS A 118 -0.84 -0.78 -14.73
C LYS A 118 -1.80 -1.95 -14.99
N GLU A 119 -1.51 -3.10 -14.40
CA GLU A 119 -2.30 -4.34 -14.55
C GLU A 119 -3.21 -4.61 -13.35
N CYS A 120 -3.39 -3.63 -12.45
CA CYS A 120 -4.01 -3.87 -11.15
C CYS A 120 -5.44 -4.43 -11.22
N TYR A 121 -6.19 -4.10 -12.25
CA TYR A 121 -7.55 -4.62 -12.40
C TYR A 121 -7.58 -6.12 -12.65
N ASN A 122 -6.49 -6.70 -13.14
CA ASN A 122 -6.41 -8.14 -13.41
C ASN A 122 -6.37 -8.99 -12.14
N TYR A 123 -6.03 -8.40 -11.01
CA TYR A 123 -5.96 -9.12 -9.74
C TYR A 123 -6.83 -8.48 -8.64
N GLY A 124 -7.79 -7.69 -9.03
CA GLY A 124 -8.78 -7.17 -8.09
C GLY A 124 -8.33 -5.96 -7.28
N VAL A 125 -7.53 -5.08 -7.87
CA VAL A 125 -7.13 -3.82 -7.27
C VAL A 125 -7.59 -2.67 -8.15
N GLU A 126 -8.16 -1.64 -7.55
CA GLU A 126 -8.52 -0.39 -8.20
C GLU A 126 -7.51 0.68 -7.80
N ARG A 127 -7.27 1.64 -8.71
CA ARG A 127 -6.42 2.78 -8.41
C ARG A 127 -7.07 4.08 -8.85
N SER A 128 -6.74 5.16 -8.13
CA SER A 128 -7.11 6.52 -8.52
C SER A 128 -5.93 7.46 -8.37
N GLU A 129 -5.90 8.48 -9.18
CA GLU A 129 -4.87 9.51 -9.19
C GLU A 129 -5.50 10.90 -9.08
#